data_1edcbba445b55bc0fc118d29a56f3db1
#
_entry.id   1edcbba445b55bc0fc118d29a56f3db1
#
_cell.length_a   1.000
_cell.length_b   1.000
_cell.length_c   1.000
_cell.angle_alpha   90.00
_cell.angle_beta   90.00
_cell.angle_gamma   90.00
#
_symmetry.space_group_name_H-M   'P 1'
#
loop_
_entity.id
_entity.type
_entity.pdbx_description
1 polymer ?
#
loop_
_entity_poly.entity_id
_entity_poly.type
_entity_poly.pdbx_seq_one_letter_code
_entity_poly.pdbx_strand_id
1 'polypeptide(L)'
;MSSHHDSQPDQTQQASPRFWQRNWVKNTLTVLIFIGAYLALRPFMQGDVIQGQVPDISVQTLQGETLSLRELEQPALIHIWATWCPICGVTRGSVESVAEDYTVINIATQSGDDDQLLHYAQQHEMNPAIIVNDLDGELMKQFGAKAVPADFILGANGQIEFVEVGFTSELGLRLRLWWAGLQP
;
A
#
# COMPACT_ATOMS: atom_id res chain seq x y z
N MET A 1 30.46 76.72 -34.02
CA MET A 1 29.22 76.01 -33.76
C MET A 1 29.58 74.54 -33.66
N SER A 2 29.86 74.10 -32.45
CA SER A 2 30.33 72.73 -32.18
C SER A 2 29.17 71.92 -31.61
N SER A 3 28.81 70.84 -32.30
CA SER A 3 27.82 69.87 -31.80
C SER A 3 28.55 68.80 -31.01
N HIS A 4 28.35 68.80 -29.71
CA HIS A 4 28.75 67.68 -28.88
C HIS A 4 27.77 66.52 -29.05
N HIS A 5 28.29 65.39 -29.49
CA HIS A 5 27.57 64.11 -29.55
C HIS A 5 27.94 63.30 -28.29
N ASP A 6 26.97 63.31 -27.36
CA ASP A 6 27.13 62.55 -26.11
C ASP A 6 26.74 61.08 -26.39
N SER A 7 27.72 60.18 -26.37
CA SER A 7 27.54 58.77 -26.47
C SER A 7 27.28 58.17 -25.11
N GLN A 8 26.05 57.81 -24.81
CA GLN A 8 25.71 56.98 -23.63
C GLN A 8 26.25 55.57 -23.77
N PRO A 9 26.90 54.98 -22.78
CA PRO A 9 27.24 53.58 -22.79
C PRO A 9 26.02 52.71 -22.45
N ASP A 10 25.74 51.78 -23.34
CA ASP A 10 24.78 50.70 -23.18
C ASP A 10 25.18 49.79 -22.01
N GLN A 11 24.47 49.92 -20.89
CA GLN A 11 24.57 48.97 -19.77
C GLN A 11 23.63 47.77 -20.01
N THR A 12 24.04 46.83 -20.82
CA THR A 12 23.48 45.48 -20.83
C THR A 12 23.76 44.81 -19.48
N GLN A 13 22.82 44.94 -18.53
CA GLN A 13 22.82 44.15 -17.31
C GLN A 13 22.64 42.66 -17.68
N GLN A 14 23.71 41.93 -17.69
CA GLN A 14 23.73 40.48 -17.71
C GLN A 14 23.17 39.99 -16.37
N ALA A 15 21.89 39.61 -16.34
CA ALA A 15 21.27 38.90 -15.25
C ALA A 15 21.94 37.53 -15.10
N SER A 16 22.68 37.35 -14.01
CA SER A 16 23.45 36.14 -13.74
C SER A 16 22.54 34.93 -13.48
N PRO A 17 22.76 33.79 -14.14
CA PRO A 17 21.95 32.55 -14.01
C PRO A 17 22.18 31.82 -12.66
N ARG A 18 22.92 32.38 -11.74
CA ARG A 18 23.31 31.74 -10.47
C ARG A 18 22.20 31.56 -9.45
N PHE A 19 21.11 32.33 -9.52
CA PHE A 19 20.05 32.30 -8.49
C PHE A 19 19.11 31.09 -8.67
N TRP A 20 18.83 30.67 -9.89
CA TRP A 20 17.98 29.52 -10.20
C TRP A 20 18.64 28.17 -9.87
N GLN A 21 19.95 28.05 -10.12
CA GLN A 21 20.71 26.82 -9.82
C GLN A 21 20.80 26.55 -8.32
N ARG A 22 20.92 27.57 -7.48
CA ARG A 22 21.04 27.41 -6.02
C ARG A 22 19.75 26.95 -5.35
N ASN A 23 18.61 27.36 -5.86
CA ASN A 23 17.31 26.93 -5.35
C ASN A 23 16.97 25.50 -5.81
N TRP A 24 17.34 25.14 -7.01
CA TRP A 24 17.13 23.80 -7.53
C TRP A 24 17.95 22.75 -6.75
N VAL A 25 19.21 23.02 -6.49
CA VAL A 25 20.08 22.14 -5.67
C VAL A 25 19.53 22.01 -4.23
N LYS A 26 19.06 23.09 -3.61
CA LYS A 26 18.44 23.02 -2.28
C LYS A 26 17.16 22.20 -2.29
N ASN A 27 16.29 22.39 -3.27
CA ASN A 27 15.06 21.65 -3.40
C ASN A 27 15.32 20.15 -3.66
N THR A 28 16.28 19.84 -4.54
CA THR A 28 16.69 18.45 -4.80
C THR A 28 17.27 17.80 -3.55
N LEU A 29 18.13 18.50 -2.80
CA LEU A 29 18.69 17.99 -1.56
C LEU A 29 17.58 17.74 -0.51
N THR A 30 16.62 18.65 -0.39
CA THR A 30 15.47 18.50 0.50
C THR A 30 14.65 17.26 0.13
N VAL A 31 14.34 17.07 -1.15
CA VAL A 31 13.61 15.88 -1.63
C VAL A 31 14.40 14.60 -1.33
N LEU A 32 15.71 14.58 -1.57
CA LEU A 32 16.56 13.43 -1.26
C LEU A 32 16.61 13.11 0.24
N ILE A 33 16.61 14.14 1.10
CA ILE A 33 16.55 13.96 2.56
C ILE A 33 15.20 13.35 2.95
N PHE A 34 14.08 13.84 2.41
CA PHE A 34 12.76 13.26 2.67
C PHE A 34 12.64 11.82 2.17
N ILE A 35 13.15 11.53 0.98
CA ILE A 35 13.21 10.17 0.46
C ILE A 35 14.08 9.28 1.36
N GLY A 36 15.26 9.75 1.75
CA GLY A 36 16.15 9.02 2.65
C GLY A 36 15.53 8.77 4.03
N ALA A 37 14.86 9.77 4.61
CA ALA A 37 14.14 9.63 5.86
C ALA A 37 12.97 8.64 5.73
N TYR A 38 12.20 8.72 4.66
CA TYR A 38 11.11 7.77 4.37
C TYR A 38 11.63 6.34 4.25
N LEU A 39 12.71 6.11 3.48
CA LEU A 39 13.32 4.79 3.32
C LEU A 39 13.90 4.24 4.64
N ALA A 40 14.46 5.12 5.47
CA ALA A 40 14.99 4.75 6.78
C ALA A 40 13.88 4.41 7.81
N LEU A 41 12.72 5.06 7.71
CA LEU A 41 11.57 4.81 8.59
C LEU A 41 10.72 3.61 8.13
N ARG A 42 10.78 3.25 6.86
CA ARG A 42 9.98 2.17 6.27
C ARG A 42 10.08 0.84 7.04
N PRO A 43 11.27 0.32 7.42
CA PRO A 43 11.37 -0.94 8.17
C PRO A 43 10.72 -0.87 9.56
N PHE A 44 10.71 0.31 10.20
CA PHE A 44 10.03 0.49 11.49
C PHE A 44 8.51 0.48 11.36
N MET A 45 7.98 0.88 10.22
CA MET A 45 6.53 0.88 9.94
C MET A 45 6.01 -0.50 9.55
N GLN A 46 6.82 -1.33 8.91
CA GLN A 46 6.41 -2.67 8.47
C GLN A 46 6.24 -3.66 9.64
N GLY A 47 6.91 -3.42 10.79
CA GLY A 47 6.87 -4.34 11.91
C GLY A 47 7.67 -5.63 11.67
N ASP A 48 7.39 -6.65 12.46
CA ASP A 48 7.99 -7.99 12.34
C ASP A 48 7.08 -8.89 11.47
N VAL A 49 6.71 -8.40 10.28
CA VAL A 49 5.84 -9.14 9.35
C VAL A 49 6.46 -10.48 8.96
N ILE A 50 5.63 -11.51 8.93
CA ILE A 50 6.08 -12.84 8.54
C ILE A 50 6.55 -12.85 7.08
N GLN A 51 7.53 -13.71 6.82
CA GLN A 51 8.07 -13.99 5.48
C GLN A 51 8.10 -15.49 5.25
N GLY A 52 8.13 -15.90 4.00
CA GLY A 52 8.12 -17.32 3.64
C GLY A 52 6.71 -17.90 3.65
N GLN A 53 6.49 -19.04 4.27
CA GLN A 53 5.20 -19.73 4.19
C GLN A 53 4.12 -19.02 5.03
N VAL A 54 2.91 -18.97 4.48
CA VAL A 54 1.72 -18.54 5.20
C VAL A 54 1.45 -19.46 6.38
N PRO A 55 0.99 -18.94 7.53
CA PRO A 55 0.60 -19.75 8.66
C PRO A 55 -0.43 -20.83 8.27
N ASP A 56 -0.28 -22.01 8.88
CA ASP A 56 -1.21 -23.12 8.68
C ASP A 56 -2.48 -22.88 9.51
N ILE A 57 -3.34 -22.04 9.00
CA ILE A 57 -4.55 -21.57 9.68
C ILE A 57 -5.74 -21.78 8.77
N SER A 58 -6.82 -22.34 9.35
CA SER A 58 -8.13 -22.31 8.73
C SER A 58 -8.91 -21.12 9.26
N VAL A 59 -9.50 -20.36 8.36
CA VAL A 59 -10.34 -19.18 8.65
C VAL A 59 -11.75 -19.41 8.15
N GLN A 60 -12.72 -18.76 8.77
CA GLN A 60 -14.10 -18.80 8.33
C GLN A 60 -14.51 -17.44 7.77
N THR A 61 -15.13 -17.45 6.59
CA THR A 61 -15.66 -16.23 5.97
C THR A 61 -17.01 -15.84 6.62
N LEU A 62 -17.45 -14.61 6.39
CA LEU A 62 -18.76 -14.14 6.86
C LEU A 62 -19.94 -14.92 6.25
N GLN A 63 -19.72 -15.68 5.18
CA GLN A 63 -20.73 -16.60 4.61
C GLN A 63 -20.65 -18.00 5.20
N GLY A 64 -19.73 -18.26 6.14
CA GLY A 64 -19.58 -19.54 6.82
C GLY A 64 -18.70 -20.56 6.07
N GLU A 65 -18.07 -20.17 4.98
CA GLU A 65 -17.10 -21.02 4.28
C GLU A 65 -15.79 -21.10 5.07
N THR A 66 -15.26 -22.33 5.23
CA THR A 66 -13.97 -22.53 5.89
C THR A 66 -12.90 -22.71 4.84
N LEU A 67 -11.84 -21.89 4.91
CA LEU A 67 -10.73 -21.85 3.97
C LEU A 67 -9.41 -22.08 4.71
N SER A 68 -8.52 -22.88 4.14
CA SER A 68 -7.12 -22.97 4.58
C SER A 68 -6.30 -21.89 3.87
N LEU A 69 -5.59 -21.04 4.61
CA LEU A 69 -4.76 -20.01 4.01
C LEU A 69 -3.59 -20.59 3.18
N ARG A 70 -3.18 -21.84 3.44
CA ARG A 70 -2.17 -22.54 2.65
C ARG A 70 -2.67 -23.12 1.34
N GLU A 71 -3.98 -23.36 1.26
CA GLU A 71 -4.61 -24.03 0.12
C GLU A 71 -5.32 -23.06 -0.81
N LEU A 72 -5.10 -21.76 -0.62
CA LEU A 72 -5.64 -20.73 -1.50
C LEU A 72 -5.12 -20.93 -2.91
N GLU A 73 -6.00 -20.75 -3.91
CA GLU A 73 -5.59 -20.69 -5.30
C GLU A 73 -4.66 -19.49 -5.52
N GLN A 74 -3.55 -19.73 -6.16
CA GLN A 74 -2.45 -18.75 -6.23
C GLN A 74 -2.21 -18.28 -7.66
N PRO A 75 -1.68 -17.04 -7.82
CA PRO A 75 -1.26 -16.10 -6.76
C PRO A 75 -2.44 -15.53 -6.00
N ALA A 76 -2.26 -15.22 -4.71
CA ALA A 76 -3.32 -14.73 -3.83
C ALA A 76 -2.92 -13.48 -3.06
N LEU A 77 -3.92 -12.69 -2.67
CA LEU A 77 -3.78 -11.52 -1.79
C LEU A 77 -4.46 -11.80 -0.44
N ILE A 78 -3.72 -11.66 0.64
CA ILE A 78 -4.28 -11.54 1.98
C ILE A 78 -4.21 -10.08 2.39
N HIS A 79 -5.37 -9.43 2.47
CA HIS A 79 -5.52 -8.02 2.82
C HIS A 79 -6.03 -7.88 4.25
N ILE A 80 -5.24 -7.32 5.16
CA ILE A 80 -5.63 -7.05 6.54
C ILE A 80 -6.02 -5.58 6.65
N TRP A 81 -7.25 -5.33 7.11
CA TRP A 81 -7.83 -3.99 7.16
C TRP A 81 -8.74 -3.81 8.39
N ALA A 82 -9.31 -2.61 8.57
CA ALA A 82 -10.27 -2.36 9.63
C ALA A 82 -11.33 -1.31 9.22
N THR A 83 -12.53 -1.42 9.77
CA THR A 83 -13.65 -0.49 9.52
C THR A 83 -13.35 0.93 10.00
N TRP A 84 -12.57 1.08 11.07
CA TRP A 84 -12.14 2.35 11.66
C TRP A 84 -10.93 3.00 10.98
N CYS A 85 -10.34 2.35 9.98
CA CYS A 85 -9.13 2.82 9.31
C CYS A 85 -9.48 3.68 8.08
N PRO A 86 -9.20 5.00 8.06
CA PRO A 86 -9.56 5.87 6.94
C PRO A 86 -8.88 5.48 5.62
N ILE A 87 -7.59 5.06 5.69
CA ILE A 87 -6.82 4.66 4.50
C ILE A 87 -7.39 3.37 3.90
N CYS A 88 -7.87 2.44 4.75
CA CYS A 88 -8.53 1.22 4.28
C CYS A 88 -9.81 1.53 3.49
N GLY A 89 -10.55 2.57 3.90
CA GLY A 89 -11.70 3.05 3.13
C GLY A 89 -11.33 3.53 1.72
N VAL A 90 -10.14 4.10 1.54
CA VAL A 90 -9.64 4.54 0.22
C VAL A 90 -9.19 3.36 -0.64
N THR A 91 -8.55 2.35 -0.05
CA THR A 91 -8.01 1.19 -0.80
C THR A 91 -9.06 0.12 -1.10
N ARG A 92 -10.21 0.13 -0.41
CA ARG A 92 -11.27 -0.89 -0.53
C ARG A 92 -11.67 -1.18 -1.98
N GLY A 93 -12.01 -0.16 -2.77
CA GLY A 93 -12.39 -0.34 -4.17
C GLY A 93 -11.31 -1.00 -5.03
N SER A 94 -10.04 -0.72 -4.73
CA SER A 94 -8.89 -1.36 -5.39
C SER A 94 -8.81 -2.85 -5.05
N VAL A 95 -9.07 -3.22 -3.80
CA VAL A 95 -9.02 -4.61 -3.34
C VAL A 95 -10.20 -5.41 -3.91
N GLU A 96 -11.42 -4.85 -3.89
CA GLU A 96 -12.60 -5.48 -4.50
C GLU A 96 -12.40 -5.69 -6.02
N SER A 97 -11.83 -4.70 -6.73
CA SER A 97 -11.50 -4.85 -8.16
C SER A 97 -10.46 -5.95 -8.41
N VAL A 98 -9.45 -6.07 -7.55
CA VAL A 98 -8.45 -7.16 -7.63
C VAL A 98 -9.09 -8.53 -7.40
N ALA A 99 -10.11 -8.61 -6.53
CA ALA A 99 -10.82 -9.85 -6.22
C ALA A 99 -11.66 -10.39 -7.40
N GLU A 100 -11.89 -9.59 -8.46
CA GLU A 100 -12.53 -10.05 -9.70
C GLU A 100 -11.64 -11.01 -10.50
N ASP A 101 -10.31 -10.87 -10.41
CA ASP A 101 -9.35 -11.59 -11.23
C ASP A 101 -8.39 -12.49 -10.43
N TYR A 102 -8.29 -12.27 -9.12
CA TYR A 102 -7.35 -12.97 -8.24
C TYR A 102 -8.04 -13.47 -6.98
N THR A 103 -7.48 -14.51 -6.39
CA THR A 103 -7.90 -14.96 -5.05
C THR A 103 -7.55 -13.91 -4.01
N VAL A 104 -8.56 -13.41 -3.30
CA VAL A 104 -8.40 -12.41 -2.24
C VAL A 104 -9.07 -12.89 -0.95
N ILE A 105 -8.37 -12.75 0.17
CA ILE A 105 -8.93 -12.90 1.52
C ILE A 105 -8.83 -11.55 2.23
N ASN A 106 -9.97 -11.02 2.64
CA ASN A 106 -10.11 -9.74 3.34
C ASN A 106 -10.23 -10.00 4.86
N ILE A 107 -9.15 -9.85 5.63
CA ILE A 107 -9.16 -10.04 7.08
C ILE A 107 -9.50 -8.70 7.75
N ALA A 108 -10.69 -8.61 8.32
CA ALA A 108 -11.17 -7.43 9.04
C ALA A 108 -10.79 -7.51 10.52
N THR A 109 -9.68 -6.87 10.90
CA THR A 109 -9.19 -6.93 12.27
C THR A 109 -9.88 -5.92 13.16
N GLN A 110 -10.30 -6.35 14.38
CA GLN A 110 -10.89 -5.51 15.44
C GLN A 110 -11.99 -4.56 14.91
N SER A 111 -12.85 -5.09 14.04
CA SER A 111 -13.83 -4.32 13.27
C SER A 111 -15.28 -4.56 13.71
N GLY A 112 -15.48 -5.13 14.89
CA GLY A 112 -16.78 -5.50 15.44
C GLY A 112 -17.11 -6.97 15.24
N ASP A 113 -18.32 -7.37 15.64
CA ASP A 113 -18.83 -8.72 15.44
C ASP A 113 -19.25 -8.98 13.98
N ASP A 114 -19.63 -10.23 13.68
CA ASP A 114 -19.99 -10.63 12.32
C ASP A 114 -21.20 -9.86 11.78
N ASP A 115 -22.20 -9.56 12.63
CA ASP A 115 -23.39 -8.81 12.21
C ASP A 115 -23.04 -7.36 11.86
N GLN A 116 -22.19 -6.72 12.66
CA GLN A 116 -21.69 -5.36 12.40
C GLN A 116 -20.86 -5.32 11.12
N LEU A 117 -20.02 -6.32 10.93
CA LEU A 117 -19.16 -6.42 9.76
C LEU A 117 -19.95 -6.74 8.48
N LEU A 118 -20.97 -7.61 8.55
CA LEU A 118 -21.90 -7.86 7.46
C LEU A 118 -22.67 -6.59 7.07
N HIS A 119 -23.14 -5.82 8.06
CA HIS A 119 -23.80 -4.55 7.81
C HIS A 119 -22.87 -3.55 7.12
N TYR A 120 -21.63 -3.45 7.58
CA TYR A 120 -20.60 -2.61 6.95
C TYR A 120 -20.33 -3.05 5.51
N ALA A 121 -20.18 -4.36 5.27
CA ALA A 121 -19.96 -4.92 3.94
C ALA A 121 -21.10 -4.58 2.98
N GLN A 122 -22.35 -4.69 3.43
CA GLN A 122 -23.54 -4.33 2.65
C GLN A 122 -23.58 -2.84 2.32
N GLN A 123 -23.27 -1.96 3.28
CA GLN A 123 -23.25 -0.51 3.06
C GLN A 123 -22.20 -0.07 2.05
N HIS A 124 -21.16 -0.86 1.89
CA HIS A 124 -20.00 -0.52 1.08
C HIS A 124 -19.80 -1.44 -0.13
N GLU A 125 -20.81 -2.24 -0.47
CA GLU A 125 -20.84 -3.13 -1.64
C GLU A 125 -19.64 -4.10 -1.69
N MET A 126 -19.20 -4.58 -0.49
CA MET A 126 -18.11 -5.54 -0.36
C MET A 126 -18.64 -6.98 -0.46
N ASN A 127 -17.80 -7.88 -0.99
CA ASN A 127 -18.15 -9.30 -1.08
C ASN A 127 -17.93 -10.03 0.26
N PRO A 128 -18.98 -10.45 0.99
CA PRO A 128 -18.82 -11.12 2.28
C PRO A 128 -18.20 -12.53 2.18
N ALA A 129 -18.17 -13.13 0.97
CA ALA A 129 -17.58 -14.45 0.75
C ALA A 129 -16.05 -14.48 0.93
N ILE A 130 -15.40 -13.31 0.83
CA ILE A 130 -13.94 -13.19 0.99
C ILE A 130 -13.56 -12.49 2.30
N ILE A 131 -14.52 -12.07 3.12
CA ILE A 131 -14.26 -11.36 4.37
C ILE A 131 -14.17 -12.37 5.52
N VAL A 132 -13.11 -12.28 6.28
CA VAL A 132 -12.84 -13.03 7.52
C VAL A 132 -12.83 -12.05 8.68
N ASN A 133 -13.57 -12.35 9.75
CA ASN A 133 -13.56 -11.54 10.96
C ASN A 133 -12.38 -11.94 11.87
N ASP A 134 -11.52 -10.99 12.17
CA ASP A 134 -10.44 -11.10 13.15
C ASP A 134 -10.78 -10.22 14.36
N LEU A 135 -11.82 -10.62 15.08
CA LEU A 135 -12.41 -9.84 16.17
C LEU A 135 -11.39 -9.44 17.23
N ASP A 136 -10.50 -10.35 17.59
CA ASP A 136 -9.51 -10.17 18.65
C ASP A 136 -8.15 -9.66 18.13
N GLY A 137 -7.96 -9.57 16.81
CA GLY A 137 -6.70 -9.16 16.17
C GLY A 137 -5.62 -10.25 16.21
N GLU A 138 -5.97 -11.51 16.47
CA GLU A 138 -5.00 -12.59 16.56
C GLU A 138 -4.45 -13.00 15.19
N LEU A 139 -5.25 -12.93 14.11
CA LEU A 139 -4.76 -13.15 12.76
C LEU A 139 -3.76 -12.05 12.37
N MET A 140 -4.11 -10.78 12.55
CA MET A 140 -3.21 -9.66 12.31
C MET A 140 -1.88 -9.84 13.04
N LYS A 141 -1.92 -10.28 14.29
CA LYS A 141 -0.74 -10.54 15.13
C LYS A 141 0.10 -11.72 14.61
N GLN A 142 -0.55 -12.81 14.16
CA GLN A 142 0.14 -13.97 13.57
C GLN A 142 0.85 -13.60 12.26
N PHE A 143 0.31 -12.67 11.48
CA PHE A 143 0.98 -12.08 10.33
C PHE A 143 2.08 -11.07 10.70
N GLY A 144 2.23 -10.73 11.97
CA GLY A 144 3.22 -9.75 12.45
C GLY A 144 2.91 -8.32 12.04
N ALA A 145 1.72 -8.05 11.50
CA ALA A 145 1.31 -6.71 11.10
C ALA A 145 1.03 -5.85 12.35
N LYS A 146 1.54 -4.61 12.34
CA LYS A 146 1.36 -3.64 13.44
C LYS A 146 0.49 -2.44 13.03
N ALA A 147 0.15 -2.36 11.75
CA ALA A 147 -0.69 -1.29 11.20
C ALA A 147 -1.52 -1.82 10.04
N VAL A 148 -2.63 -1.15 9.77
CA VAL A 148 -3.54 -1.43 8.65
C VAL A 148 -3.61 -0.24 7.70
N PRO A 149 -3.83 -0.45 6.38
CA PRO A 149 -3.93 -1.75 5.74
C PRO A 149 -2.57 -2.46 5.65
N ALA A 150 -2.57 -3.80 5.58
CA ALA A 150 -1.39 -4.61 5.32
C ALA A 150 -1.73 -5.68 4.28
N ASP A 151 -0.94 -5.73 3.23
CA ASP A 151 -1.10 -6.60 2.07
C ASP A 151 -0.01 -7.66 2.04
N PHE A 152 -0.39 -8.93 2.01
CA PHE A 152 0.50 -10.08 1.85
C PHE A 152 0.19 -10.75 0.52
N ILE A 153 1.14 -10.74 -0.39
CA ILE A 153 0.99 -11.30 -1.72
C ILE A 153 1.71 -12.63 -1.79
N LEU A 154 0.94 -13.68 -2.10
CA LEU A 154 1.40 -15.05 -2.19
C LEU A 154 1.77 -15.38 -3.63
N GLY A 155 2.94 -15.98 -3.80
CA GLY A 155 3.41 -16.52 -5.07
C GLY A 155 2.80 -17.90 -5.40
N ALA A 156 3.05 -18.40 -6.60
CA ALA A 156 2.57 -19.70 -7.06
C ALA A 156 3.04 -20.88 -6.19
N ASN A 157 4.10 -20.69 -5.42
CA ASN A 157 4.65 -21.67 -4.47
C ASN A 157 4.03 -21.59 -3.04
N GLY A 158 3.03 -20.72 -2.82
CA GLY A 158 2.42 -20.49 -1.50
C GLY A 158 3.25 -19.69 -0.51
N GLN A 159 4.33 -19.09 -0.97
CA GLN A 159 5.17 -18.25 -0.12
C GLN A 159 4.75 -16.78 -0.25
N ILE A 160 4.97 -16.04 0.83
CA ILE A 160 4.79 -14.58 0.85
C ILE A 160 5.96 -13.95 0.08
N GLU A 161 5.66 -13.45 -1.11
CA GLU A 161 6.63 -12.81 -2.01
C GLU A 161 6.74 -11.30 -1.74
N PHE A 162 5.64 -10.65 -1.38
CA PHE A 162 5.61 -9.23 -1.06
C PHE A 162 4.77 -8.96 0.18
N VAL A 163 5.23 -8.00 0.97
CA VAL A 163 4.47 -7.42 2.08
C VAL A 163 4.49 -5.91 1.95
N GLU A 164 3.30 -5.31 1.93
CA GLU A 164 3.14 -3.86 1.91
C GLU A 164 2.29 -3.43 3.10
N VAL A 165 2.72 -2.38 3.80
CA VAL A 165 1.97 -1.79 4.91
C VAL A 165 1.67 -0.33 4.58
N GLY A 166 0.40 0.03 4.65
CA GLY A 166 -0.12 1.33 4.26
C GLY A 166 -0.78 1.32 2.89
N PHE A 167 -0.89 2.50 2.27
CA PHE A 167 -1.58 2.66 1.00
C PHE A 167 -0.86 1.92 -0.14
N THR A 168 -1.61 1.06 -0.84
CA THR A 168 -1.19 0.43 -2.10
C THR A 168 -2.24 0.71 -3.17
N SER A 169 -1.80 1.12 -4.35
CA SER A 169 -2.71 1.33 -5.49
C SER A 169 -3.11 -0.01 -6.13
N GLU A 170 -4.26 -0.04 -6.81
CA GLU A 170 -4.71 -1.22 -7.57
C GLU A 170 -3.65 -1.72 -8.55
N LEU A 171 -3.08 -0.81 -9.35
CA LEU A 171 -1.99 -1.16 -10.27
C LEU A 171 -0.80 -1.79 -9.54
N GLY A 172 -0.47 -1.26 -8.35
CA GLY A 172 0.60 -1.80 -7.52
C GLY A 172 0.32 -3.22 -7.03
N LEU A 173 -0.93 -3.52 -6.63
CA LEU A 173 -1.37 -4.86 -6.24
C LEU A 173 -1.33 -5.81 -7.44
N ARG A 174 -1.95 -5.43 -8.57
CA ARG A 174 -2.02 -6.25 -9.79
C ARG A 174 -0.63 -6.59 -10.35
N LEU A 175 0.30 -5.64 -10.37
CA LEU A 175 1.68 -5.88 -10.82
C LEU A 175 2.42 -6.88 -9.93
N ARG A 176 2.24 -6.80 -8.61
CA ARG A 176 2.88 -7.74 -7.68
C ARG A 176 2.26 -9.14 -7.76
N LEU A 177 0.93 -9.24 -7.86
CA LEU A 177 0.23 -10.51 -8.04
C LEU A 177 0.66 -11.18 -9.35
N TRP A 178 0.67 -10.43 -10.45
CA TRP A 178 1.16 -10.92 -11.73
C TRP A 178 2.61 -11.43 -11.63
N TRP A 179 3.48 -10.63 -11.00
CA TRP A 179 4.89 -11.03 -10.80
C TRP A 179 5.02 -12.26 -9.91
N ALA A 180 4.29 -12.31 -8.80
CA ALA A 180 4.29 -13.43 -7.86
C ALA A 180 3.79 -14.73 -8.52
N GLY A 181 2.83 -14.65 -9.44
CA GLY A 181 2.36 -15.79 -10.23
C GLY A 181 3.37 -16.34 -11.23
N LEU A 182 4.43 -15.59 -11.55
CA LEU A 182 5.53 -16.04 -12.43
C LEU A 182 6.66 -16.76 -11.66
N GLN A 183 6.65 -16.70 -10.33
CA GLN A 183 7.67 -17.34 -9.49
C GLN A 183 7.32 -18.82 -9.30
N PRO A 184 8.23 -19.75 -9.61
CA PRO A 184 8.00 -21.18 -9.50
C PRO A 184 8.01 -21.69 -8.05
#